data_bffeaf34283cf80682f34d8a13c8eb96
#
_entry.id   bffeaf34283cf80682f34d8a13c8eb96
#
_cell.length_a   1.000
_cell.length_b   1.000
_cell.length_c   1.000
_cell.angle_alpha   90.00
_cell.angle_beta   90.00
_cell.angle_gamma   90.00
#
_symmetry.space_group_name_H-M   'P 1'
#
loop_
_entity.id
_entity.type
_entity.pdbx_description
1 polymer ?
#
loop_
_entity_poly.entity_id
_entity_poly.type
_entity_poly.pdbx_seq_one_letter_code
_entity_poly.pdbx_strand_id
1 'polypeptide(L)'
;GLGSILAVIGVYIFFKQRNFFLIAWAVLAYLIDPRGGSGVALLALSMLAAVGLLKLSAWMGRSDGEQAGVILMRRSSQALVFGAMFWFLLAAAAADFQLINTSLKGGELKMIEWVNSNVGEDKIFLLATGREFSMSDPLQEWFPALTGQYSATTLQGMEWTLADKFFPWHGQLTEFQHCADVRCVNEWSARNGVDYDYLVVMIPDEDDEHELAVSLRSLGVSLRSSGMNMLVYESERALVFELNN
;
A
#
# COMPACT_ATOMS: atom_id res chain seq x y z
N GLY A 1 -1.37 -9.35 -19.19
CA GLY A 1 -2.24 -8.43 -19.91
C GLY A 1 -1.67 -7.99 -21.27
N LEU A 2 -2.34 -7.07 -21.96
CA LEU A 2 -1.93 -6.59 -23.29
C LEU A 2 -0.47 -6.08 -23.32
N GLY A 3 -0.06 -5.34 -22.28
CA GLY A 3 1.30 -4.84 -22.17
C GLY A 3 2.37 -5.93 -22.14
N SER A 4 2.08 -7.05 -21.49
CA SER A 4 3.01 -8.19 -21.43
C SER A 4 3.19 -8.83 -22.81
N ILE A 5 2.11 -8.97 -23.60
CA ILE A 5 2.17 -9.50 -24.96
C ILE A 5 3.02 -8.58 -25.85
N LEU A 6 2.78 -7.28 -25.77
CA LEU A 6 3.55 -6.28 -26.54
C LEU A 6 5.02 -6.26 -26.13
N ALA A 7 5.33 -6.39 -24.82
CA ALA A 7 6.71 -6.49 -24.34
C ALA A 7 7.42 -7.74 -24.89
N VAL A 8 6.75 -8.89 -24.93
CA VAL A 8 7.31 -10.12 -25.52
C VAL A 8 7.63 -9.93 -27.01
N ILE A 9 6.74 -9.27 -27.76
CA ILE A 9 7.01 -8.93 -29.18
C ILE A 9 8.23 -8.02 -29.27
N GLY A 10 8.34 -7.02 -28.39
CA GLY A 10 9.50 -6.13 -28.32
C GLY A 10 10.79 -6.87 -28.01
N VAL A 11 10.78 -7.76 -27.00
CA VAL A 11 11.92 -8.64 -26.68
C VAL A 11 12.37 -9.45 -27.89
N TYR A 12 11.44 -10.08 -28.59
CA TYR A 12 11.75 -10.84 -29.80
C TYR A 12 12.42 -9.99 -30.89
N ILE A 13 11.94 -8.75 -31.08
CA ILE A 13 12.52 -7.83 -32.09
C ILE A 13 13.93 -7.44 -31.70
N PHE A 14 14.16 -7.04 -30.47
CA PHE A 14 15.48 -6.63 -29.94
C PHE A 14 16.47 -7.80 -29.95
N PHE A 15 16.01 -9.00 -29.58
CA PHE A 15 16.82 -10.21 -29.67
C PHE A 15 17.29 -10.50 -31.11
N LYS A 16 16.38 -10.38 -32.09
CA LYS A 16 16.71 -10.57 -33.51
C LYS A 16 17.69 -9.50 -34.02
N GLN A 17 17.62 -8.28 -33.48
CA GLN A 17 18.52 -7.17 -33.80
C GLN A 17 19.87 -7.25 -33.02
N ARG A 18 20.07 -8.25 -32.17
CA ARG A 18 21.21 -8.40 -31.25
C ARG A 18 21.40 -7.21 -30.32
N ASN A 19 20.34 -6.49 -29.97
CA ASN A 19 20.35 -5.40 -29.02
C ASN A 19 19.79 -5.91 -27.69
N PHE A 20 20.65 -6.16 -26.72
CA PHE A 20 20.28 -6.78 -25.45
C PHE A 20 20.13 -5.79 -24.29
N PHE A 21 20.36 -4.49 -24.53
CA PHE A 21 20.43 -3.50 -23.45
C PHE A 21 19.14 -3.45 -22.61
N LEU A 22 17.97 -3.27 -23.22
CA LEU A 22 16.70 -3.20 -22.47
C LEU A 22 16.32 -4.56 -21.84
N ILE A 23 16.67 -5.66 -22.49
CA ILE A 23 16.42 -7.01 -21.96
C ILE A 23 17.31 -7.24 -20.73
N ALA A 24 18.59 -6.92 -20.84
CA ALA A 24 19.54 -7.03 -19.74
C ALA A 24 19.13 -6.11 -18.56
N TRP A 25 18.70 -4.88 -18.85
CA TRP A 25 18.20 -3.96 -17.83
C TRP A 25 17.02 -4.57 -17.06
N ALA A 26 15.99 -5.05 -17.76
CA ALA A 26 14.83 -5.67 -17.10
C ALA A 26 15.23 -6.87 -16.22
N VAL A 27 16.12 -7.73 -16.70
CA VAL A 27 16.61 -8.90 -15.94
C VAL A 27 17.44 -8.47 -14.74
N LEU A 28 18.38 -7.54 -14.91
CA LEU A 28 19.25 -7.05 -13.84
C LEU A 28 18.45 -6.35 -12.74
N ALA A 29 17.39 -5.61 -13.08
CA ALA A 29 16.53 -4.97 -12.08
C ALA A 29 15.96 -6.00 -11.09
N TYR A 30 15.47 -7.14 -11.56
CA TYR A 30 14.98 -8.21 -10.70
C TYR A 30 16.10 -8.95 -9.94
N LEU A 31 17.29 -9.07 -10.51
CA LEU A 31 18.42 -9.73 -9.84
C LEU A 31 19.00 -8.88 -8.72
N ILE A 32 19.07 -7.56 -8.91
CA ILE A 32 19.65 -6.62 -7.94
C ILE A 32 18.64 -6.34 -6.79
N ASP A 33 17.39 -6.15 -7.13
CA ASP A 33 16.33 -5.87 -6.15
C ASP A 33 15.10 -6.76 -6.42
N PRO A 34 15.05 -7.96 -5.82
CA PRO A 34 13.93 -8.88 -6.02
C PRO A 34 12.57 -8.33 -5.54
N ARG A 35 12.57 -7.36 -4.61
CA ARG A 35 11.34 -6.77 -4.03
C ARG A 35 10.88 -5.52 -4.76
N GLY A 36 11.79 -4.60 -5.07
CA GLY A 36 11.50 -3.32 -5.75
C GLY A 36 11.80 -3.31 -7.24
N GLY A 37 12.53 -4.31 -7.74
CA GLY A 37 13.01 -4.39 -9.12
C GLY A 37 11.91 -4.38 -10.18
N SER A 38 10.66 -4.72 -9.81
CA SER A 38 9.49 -4.62 -10.68
C SER A 38 9.26 -3.18 -11.16
N GLY A 39 9.40 -2.18 -10.30
CA GLY A 39 9.26 -0.76 -10.65
C GLY A 39 10.33 -0.30 -11.63
N VAL A 40 11.59 -0.68 -11.41
CA VAL A 40 12.72 -0.34 -12.28
C VAL A 40 12.65 -1.10 -13.61
N ALA A 41 12.28 -2.39 -13.60
CA ALA A 41 12.08 -3.19 -14.79
C ALA A 41 10.92 -2.70 -15.66
N LEU A 42 9.90 -2.09 -15.07
CA LEU A 42 8.72 -1.58 -15.78
C LEU A 42 9.10 -0.55 -16.84
N LEU A 43 10.12 0.27 -16.61
CA LEU A 43 10.62 1.23 -17.60
C LEU A 43 11.16 0.51 -18.84
N ALA A 44 12.03 -0.48 -18.66
CA ALA A 44 12.57 -1.25 -19.79
C ALA A 44 11.48 -2.06 -20.50
N LEU A 45 10.56 -2.66 -19.76
CA LEU A 45 9.44 -3.43 -20.30
C LEU A 45 8.44 -2.55 -21.06
N SER A 46 8.18 -1.33 -20.61
CA SER A 46 7.31 -0.37 -21.31
C SER A 46 7.92 0.09 -22.62
N MET A 47 9.24 0.33 -22.67
CA MET A 47 9.95 0.64 -23.92
C MET A 47 9.90 -0.53 -24.91
N LEU A 48 10.08 -1.77 -24.43
CA LEU A 48 9.94 -2.97 -25.25
C LEU A 48 8.51 -3.13 -25.78
N ALA A 49 7.51 -2.88 -24.92
CA ALA A 49 6.10 -2.92 -25.34
C ALA A 49 5.76 -1.86 -26.39
N ALA A 50 6.32 -0.65 -26.28
CA ALA A 50 6.16 0.40 -27.28
C ALA A 50 6.72 -0.02 -28.64
N VAL A 51 7.90 -0.64 -28.67
CA VAL A 51 8.48 -1.16 -29.92
C VAL A 51 7.62 -2.30 -30.49
N GLY A 52 7.10 -3.18 -29.65
CA GLY A 52 6.16 -4.24 -30.03
C GLY A 52 4.89 -3.65 -30.68
N LEU A 53 4.31 -2.62 -30.07
CA LEU A 53 3.13 -1.91 -30.59
C LEU A 53 3.40 -1.26 -31.95
N LEU A 54 4.52 -0.56 -32.10
CA LEU A 54 4.90 0.08 -33.36
C LEU A 54 5.10 -0.95 -34.47
N LYS A 55 5.69 -2.11 -34.15
CA LYS A 55 5.88 -3.17 -35.15
C LYS A 55 4.57 -3.81 -35.54
N LEU A 56 3.68 -4.07 -34.58
CA LEU A 56 2.34 -4.61 -34.84
C LEU A 56 1.52 -3.65 -35.71
N SER A 57 1.56 -2.35 -35.40
CA SER A 57 0.87 -1.32 -36.18
C SER A 57 1.41 -1.21 -37.59
N ALA A 58 2.73 -1.31 -37.79
CA ALA A 58 3.36 -1.32 -39.09
C ALA A 58 3.05 -2.59 -39.90
N TRP A 59 2.88 -3.72 -39.23
CA TRP A 59 2.46 -4.97 -39.87
C TRP A 59 1.01 -4.91 -40.37
N MET A 60 0.11 -4.36 -39.58
CA MET A 60 -1.29 -4.14 -39.96
C MET A 60 -1.44 -3.07 -41.06
N GLY A 61 -0.52 -2.11 -41.17
CA GLY A 61 -0.48 -1.09 -42.21
C GLY A 61 0.11 -1.57 -43.54
N ARG A 62 0.57 -2.82 -43.64
CA ARG A 62 1.23 -3.38 -44.82
C ARG A 62 0.23 -4.17 -45.71
N SER A 63 -0.70 -3.46 -46.33
CA SER A 63 -1.56 -4.05 -47.35
C SER A 63 -1.07 -3.64 -48.75
N ASP A 64 -0.78 -4.62 -49.57
CA ASP A 64 -0.40 -4.45 -50.94
C ASP A 64 -1.67 -4.16 -51.76
N GLY A 65 -1.85 -2.92 -52.21
CA GLY A 65 -2.82 -2.58 -53.24
C GLY A 65 -3.95 -1.62 -52.83
N GLU A 66 -4.17 -0.64 -53.67
CA GLU A 66 -5.20 0.40 -53.71
C GLU A 66 -5.10 1.56 -52.67
N GLN A 67 -5.05 2.77 -53.22
CA GLN A 67 -4.90 4.02 -52.45
C GLN A 67 -5.98 4.21 -51.36
N ALA A 68 -7.18 3.71 -51.54
CA ALA A 68 -8.25 3.77 -50.55
C ALA A 68 -7.99 2.84 -49.35
N GLY A 69 -7.42 1.66 -49.58
CA GLY A 69 -7.02 0.72 -48.53
C GLY A 69 -5.91 1.28 -47.63
N VAL A 70 -4.96 2.01 -48.21
CA VAL A 70 -3.84 2.63 -47.45
C VAL A 70 -4.31 3.67 -46.44
N ILE A 71 -5.31 4.50 -46.82
CA ILE A 71 -5.88 5.52 -45.91
C ILE A 71 -6.64 4.86 -44.76
N LEU A 72 -7.43 3.84 -45.02
CA LEU A 72 -8.21 3.12 -43.98
C LEU A 72 -7.28 2.37 -43.03
N MET A 73 -6.20 1.73 -43.53
CA MET A 73 -5.21 1.05 -42.69
C MET A 73 -4.32 2.00 -41.87
N ARG A 74 -3.97 3.15 -42.41
CA ARG A 74 -3.27 4.19 -41.65
C ARG A 74 -4.13 4.68 -40.49
N ARG A 75 -5.46 4.84 -40.70
CA ARG A 75 -6.42 5.19 -39.64
C ARG A 75 -6.57 4.08 -38.60
N SER A 76 -6.63 2.81 -39.01
CA SER A 76 -6.73 1.67 -38.09
C SER A 76 -5.46 1.50 -37.24
N SER A 77 -4.27 1.73 -37.80
CA SER A 77 -3.01 1.73 -37.06
C SER A 77 -2.95 2.87 -36.05
N GLN A 78 -3.39 4.06 -36.43
CA GLN A 78 -3.50 5.19 -35.48
C GLN A 78 -4.53 4.89 -34.38
N ALA A 79 -5.70 4.35 -34.73
CA ALA A 79 -6.73 3.96 -33.77
C ALA A 79 -6.22 2.91 -32.76
N LEU A 80 -5.40 1.96 -33.18
CA LEU A 80 -4.79 0.96 -32.31
C LEU A 80 -3.82 1.61 -31.32
N VAL A 81 -2.96 2.55 -31.76
CA VAL A 81 -2.03 3.26 -30.88
C VAL A 81 -2.80 4.11 -29.89
N PHE A 82 -3.76 4.90 -30.35
CA PHE A 82 -4.60 5.71 -29.44
C PHE A 82 -5.45 4.87 -28.49
N GLY A 83 -5.99 3.76 -28.96
CA GLY A 83 -6.75 2.81 -28.14
C GLY A 83 -5.88 2.18 -27.05
N ALA A 84 -4.64 1.78 -27.38
CA ALA A 84 -3.69 1.28 -26.39
C ALA A 84 -3.30 2.36 -25.37
N MET A 85 -2.99 3.58 -25.81
CA MET A 85 -2.69 4.70 -24.90
C MET A 85 -3.87 4.99 -23.96
N PHE A 86 -5.08 5.04 -24.50
CA PHE A 86 -6.29 5.26 -23.69
C PHE A 86 -6.51 4.14 -22.68
N TRP A 87 -6.29 2.89 -23.06
CA TRP A 87 -6.36 1.74 -22.16
C TRP A 87 -5.35 1.86 -21.01
N PHE A 88 -4.10 2.22 -21.31
CA PHE A 88 -3.09 2.41 -20.26
C PHE A 88 -3.42 3.58 -19.32
N LEU A 89 -3.98 4.67 -19.84
CA LEU A 89 -4.46 5.78 -19.02
C LEU A 89 -5.60 5.36 -18.09
N LEU A 90 -6.57 4.59 -18.59
CA LEU A 90 -7.65 4.06 -17.76
C LEU A 90 -7.13 3.09 -16.70
N ALA A 91 -6.18 2.22 -17.06
CA ALA A 91 -5.58 1.29 -16.12
C ALA A 91 -4.77 2.02 -15.02
N ALA A 92 -4.05 3.08 -15.38
CA ALA A 92 -3.34 3.94 -14.43
C ALA A 92 -4.32 4.66 -13.50
N ALA A 93 -5.37 5.27 -14.04
CA ALA A 93 -6.40 5.93 -13.22
C ALA A 93 -7.10 4.95 -12.26
N ALA A 94 -7.39 3.72 -12.72
CA ALA A 94 -7.96 2.69 -11.84
C ALA A 94 -6.98 2.27 -10.73
N ALA A 95 -5.68 2.21 -11.02
CA ALA A 95 -4.66 1.95 -10.00
C ALA A 95 -4.56 3.10 -8.98
N ASP A 96 -4.61 4.36 -9.44
CA ASP A 96 -4.62 5.53 -8.56
C ASP A 96 -5.82 5.54 -7.61
N PHE A 97 -7.00 5.11 -8.07
CA PHE A 97 -8.16 4.94 -7.19
C PHE A 97 -7.93 3.94 -6.06
N GLN A 98 -7.12 2.91 -6.29
CA GLN A 98 -6.75 1.98 -5.21
C GLN A 98 -5.78 2.63 -4.20
N LEU A 99 -4.89 3.53 -4.66
CA LEU A 99 -3.98 4.26 -3.79
C LEU A 99 -4.68 5.26 -2.86
N ILE A 100 -5.86 5.78 -3.24
CA ILE A 100 -6.65 6.67 -2.37
C ILE A 100 -7.01 5.98 -1.05
N ASN A 101 -7.23 4.67 -1.05
CA ASN A 101 -7.53 3.89 0.14
C ASN A 101 -6.32 3.67 1.06
N THR A 102 -5.10 3.99 0.61
CA THR A 102 -3.86 3.91 1.38
C THR A 102 -3.41 5.26 1.94
N SER A 103 -4.20 6.31 1.75
CA SER A 103 -3.92 7.64 2.32
C SER A 103 -4.57 7.82 3.69
N LEU A 104 -3.96 8.67 4.52
CA LEU A 104 -4.53 9.07 5.80
C LEU A 104 -5.86 9.81 5.59
N LYS A 105 -6.85 9.46 6.41
CA LYS A 105 -8.17 10.10 6.40
C LYS A 105 -8.17 11.34 7.30
N GLY A 106 -9.13 12.25 7.06
CA GLY A 106 -9.20 13.49 7.82
C GLY A 106 -9.35 13.31 9.34
N GLY A 107 -9.95 12.21 9.80
CA GLY A 107 -10.06 11.89 11.23
C GLY A 107 -8.71 11.45 11.83
N GLU A 108 -7.92 10.69 11.08
CA GLU A 108 -6.56 10.28 11.46
C GLU A 108 -5.63 11.49 11.56
N LEU A 109 -5.72 12.41 10.59
CA LEU A 109 -4.92 13.65 10.60
C LEU A 109 -5.25 14.55 11.79
N LYS A 110 -6.53 14.69 12.16
CA LYS A 110 -6.94 15.46 13.36
C LYS A 110 -6.40 14.84 14.65
N MET A 111 -6.40 13.52 14.74
CA MET A 111 -5.84 12.82 15.89
C MET A 111 -4.32 13.03 15.96
N ILE A 112 -3.60 12.93 14.84
CA ILE A 112 -2.17 13.21 14.73
C ILE A 112 -1.85 14.66 15.17
N GLU A 113 -2.64 15.64 14.69
CA GLU A 113 -2.49 17.04 15.08
C GLU A 113 -2.70 17.24 16.59
N TRP A 114 -3.68 16.55 17.18
CA TRP A 114 -3.90 16.56 18.61
C TRP A 114 -2.72 15.97 19.37
N VAL A 115 -2.16 14.82 18.93
CA VAL A 115 -0.97 14.22 19.54
C VAL A 115 0.20 15.20 19.54
N ASN A 116 0.47 15.84 18.39
CA ASN A 116 1.55 16.84 18.28
C ASN A 116 1.39 18.03 19.19
N SER A 117 0.14 18.39 19.53
CA SER A 117 -0.15 19.59 20.34
C SER A 117 -0.24 19.32 21.83
N ASN A 118 -0.51 18.07 22.25
CA ASN A 118 -0.89 17.76 23.63
C ASN A 118 -0.02 16.70 24.30
N VAL A 119 0.74 15.91 23.54
CA VAL A 119 1.56 14.82 24.07
C VAL A 119 3.03 15.25 24.11
N GLY A 120 3.71 14.97 25.22
CA GLY A 120 5.15 15.23 25.37
C GLY A 120 5.99 14.33 24.46
N GLU A 121 7.30 14.59 24.41
CA GLU A 121 8.25 13.82 23.62
C GLU A 121 8.47 12.40 24.18
N ASP A 122 8.98 11.50 23.33
CA ASP A 122 9.43 10.14 23.69
C ASP A 122 8.32 9.23 24.27
N LYS A 123 7.08 9.39 23.80
CA LYS A 123 5.97 8.54 24.22
C LYS A 123 5.78 7.34 23.30
N ILE A 124 5.36 6.21 23.88
CA ILE A 124 5.14 4.95 23.18
C ILE A 124 3.63 4.75 22.96
N PHE A 125 3.27 4.52 21.72
CA PHE A 125 1.89 4.31 21.28
C PHE A 125 1.63 2.90 20.83
N LEU A 126 0.45 2.38 21.16
CA LEU A 126 -0.18 1.25 20.47
C LEU A 126 -1.30 1.78 19.58
N LEU A 127 -1.36 1.31 18.33
CA LEU A 127 -2.36 1.75 17.35
C LEU A 127 -3.27 0.57 16.98
N ALA A 128 -4.47 0.54 17.55
CA ALA A 128 -5.54 -0.41 17.19
C ALA A 128 -6.35 0.21 16.03
N THR A 129 -6.01 -0.17 14.82
CA THR A 129 -6.56 0.42 13.58
C THR A 129 -7.64 -0.45 12.94
N GLY A 130 -7.75 -1.73 13.35
CA GLY A 130 -8.65 -2.70 12.77
C GLY A 130 -8.26 -3.13 11.36
N ARG A 131 -7.00 -2.91 10.97
CA ARG A 131 -6.47 -3.42 9.70
C ARG A 131 -5.65 -4.67 9.97
N GLU A 132 -6.08 -5.78 9.38
CA GLU A 132 -5.43 -7.07 9.53
C GLU A 132 -3.99 -7.05 9.02
N PHE A 133 -3.75 -6.30 7.94
CA PHE A 133 -2.45 -6.22 7.30
C PHE A 133 -1.73 -4.91 7.66
N SER A 134 -1.02 -4.91 8.77
CA SER A 134 -0.32 -3.72 9.32
C SER A 134 0.72 -3.13 8.35
N MET A 135 1.28 -3.93 7.43
CA MET A 135 2.26 -3.45 6.43
C MET A 135 1.67 -2.50 5.38
N SER A 136 0.35 -2.48 5.19
CA SER A 136 -0.35 -1.60 4.26
C SER A 136 -1.26 -0.60 4.96
N ASP A 137 -1.09 -0.43 6.26
CA ASP A 137 -1.87 0.50 7.07
C ASP A 137 -1.21 1.90 7.07
N PRO A 138 -1.81 2.90 6.42
CA PRO A 138 -1.23 4.24 6.35
C PRO A 138 -1.05 4.88 7.71
N LEU A 139 -1.96 4.64 8.66
CA LEU A 139 -1.82 5.24 9.99
C LEU A 139 -0.60 4.68 10.71
N GLN A 140 -0.40 3.38 10.69
CA GLN A 140 0.77 2.77 11.30
C GLN A 140 2.08 3.20 10.63
N GLU A 141 2.07 3.35 9.30
CA GLU A 141 3.24 3.77 8.53
C GLU A 141 3.63 5.23 8.82
N TRP A 142 2.65 6.13 8.78
CA TRP A 142 2.94 7.57 8.86
C TRP A 142 2.93 8.13 10.28
N PHE A 143 2.35 7.45 11.25
CA PHE A 143 2.21 7.95 12.61
C PHE A 143 3.55 8.37 13.24
N PRO A 144 4.61 7.53 13.25
CA PRO A 144 5.89 7.95 13.85
C PRO A 144 6.52 9.14 13.12
N ALA A 145 6.43 9.16 11.78
CA ALA A 145 7.03 10.24 10.99
C ALA A 145 6.32 11.60 11.17
N LEU A 146 5.00 11.57 11.40
CA LEU A 146 4.18 12.78 11.52
C LEU A 146 4.08 13.29 12.96
N THR A 147 4.26 12.42 13.95
CA THR A 147 4.15 12.80 15.39
C THR A 147 5.49 12.90 16.08
N GLY A 148 6.55 12.33 15.53
CA GLY A 148 7.82 12.17 16.25
C GLY A 148 7.76 11.21 17.42
N GLN A 149 6.63 10.50 17.63
CA GLN A 149 6.42 9.56 18.71
C GLN A 149 6.80 8.14 18.28
N TYR A 150 7.06 7.28 19.23
CA TYR A 150 7.32 5.88 18.95
C TYR A 150 6.01 5.08 18.87
N SER A 151 5.85 4.26 17.84
CA SER A 151 4.73 3.32 17.74
C SER A 151 5.25 1.89 17.80
N ALA A 152 4.84 1.15 18.83
CA ALA A 152 5.23 -0.25 18.99
C ALA A 152 4.50 -1.18 17.99
N THR A 153 3.46 -0.70 17.33
CA THR A 153 2.70 -1.46 16.31
C THR A 153 3.13 -1.18 14.89
N THR A 154 4.00 -0.20 14.64
CA THR A 154 4.53 0.09 13.31
C THR A 154 5.53 -0.99 12.89
N LEU A 155 5.29 -1.59 11.73
CA LEU A 155 6.12 -2.67 11.17
C LEU A 155 7.00 -2.20 10.01
N GLN A 156 6.61 -1.13 9.33
CA GLN A 156 7.32 -0.59 8.19
C GLN A 156 8.74 -0.17 8.56
N GLY A 157 9.70 -0.59 7.75
CA GLY A 157 11.12 -0.35 7.97
C GLY A 157 11.78 -1.27 9.01
N MET A 158 11.03 -2.17 9.65
CA MET A 158 11.56 -3.09 10.65
C MET A 158 12.08 -4.41 10.05
N GLU A 159 11.92 -4.64 8.75
CA GLU A 159 12.29 -5.89 8.06
C GLU A 159 13.77 -6.23 8.24
N TRP A 160 14.63 -5.22 8.17
CA TRP A 160 16.07 -5.38 8.30
C TRP A 160 16.52 -5.53 9.75
N THR A 161 15.81 -4.88 10.68
CA THR A 161 16.13 -4.91 12.11
C THR A 161 15.68 -6.21 12.75
N LEU A 162 14.49 -6.68 12.41
CA LEU A 162 13.88 -7.89 12.97
C LEU A 162 14.38 -9.18 12.29
N ALA A 163 14.82 -9.09 11.04
CA ALA A 163 15.32 -10.24 10.26
C ALA A 163 14.37 -11.46 10.32
N ASP A 164 14.81 -12.57 10.90
CA ASP A 164 14.02 -13.80 11.08
C ASP A 164 12.82 -13.65 12.03
N LYS A 165 12.83 -12.64 12.90
CA LYS A 165 11.73 -12.33 13.83
C LYS A 165 10.62 -11.49 13.20
N PHE A 166 10.80 -10.99 11.98
CA PHE A 166 9.84 -10.10 11.32
C PHE A 166 8.45 -10.74 11.15
N PHE A 167 8.37 -11.92 10.58
CA PHE A 167 7.08 -12.59 10.40
C PHE A 167 6.43 -13.07 11.71
N PRO A 168 7.17 -13.61 12.71
CA PRO A 168 6.61 -13.83 14.03
C PRO A 168 6.02 -12.57 14.65
N TRP A 169 6.73 -11.44 14.57
CA TRP A 169 6.25 -10.16 15.09
C TRP A 169 5.01 -9.65 14.35
N HIS A 170 4.98 -9.76 13.02
CA HIS A 170 3.78 -9.45 12.24
C HIS A 170 2.56 -10.26 12.71
N GLY A 171 2.72 -11.56 12.98
CA GLY A 171 1.65 -12.39 13.51
C GLY A 171 1.15 -11.90 14.87
N GLN A 172 2.03 -11.48 15.76
CA GLN A 172 1.68 -10.90 17.06
C GLN A 172 0.93 -9.57 16.92
N LEU A 173 1.32 -8.72 15.97
CA LEU A 173 0.60 -7.47 15.67
C LEU A 173 -0.79 -7.74 15.08
N THR A 174 -0.93 -8.74 14.22
CA THR A 174 -2.23 -9.16 13.70
C THR A 174 -3.14 -9.62 14.85
N GLU A 175 -2.60 -10.41 15.80
CA GLU A 175 -3.34 -10.83 16.99
C GLU A 175 -3.80 -9.63 17.85
N PHE A 176 -2.95 -8.61 18.03
CA PHE A 176 -3.31 -7.38 18.72
C PHE A 176 -4.48 -6.65 18.06
N GLN A 177 -4.54 -6.60 16.72
CA GLN A 177 -5.64 -5.93 16.01
C GLN A 177 -7.01 -6.58 16.24
N HIS A 178 -7.06 -7.83 16.73
CA HIS A 178 -8.28 -8.55 17.08
C HIS A 178 -8.70 -8.35 18.55
N CYS A 179 -7.93 -7.60 19.35
CA CYS A 179 -8.30 -7.36 20.74
C CYS A 179 -9.62 -6.59 20.85
N ALA A 180 -10.60 -7.18 21.53
CA ALA A 180 -11.93 -6.62 21.72
C ALA A 180 -12.15 -6.02 23.12
N ASP A 181 -11.20 -6.20 24.03
CA ASP A 181 -11.28 -5.68 25.41
C ASP A 181 -9.90 -5.30 25.97
N VAL A 182 -9.91 -4.55 27.08
CA VAL A 182 -8.69 -4.07 27.73
C VAL A 182 -7.83 -5.21 28.29
N ARG A 183 -8.43 -6.32 28.70
CA ARG A 183 -7.69 -7.47 29.21
C ARG A 183 -6.85 -8.09 28.12
N CYS A 184 -7.41 -8.25 26.92
CA CYS A 184 -6.67 -8.75 25.75
C CYS A 184 -5.44 -7.86 25.45
N VAL A 185 -5.59 -6.53 25.47
CA VAL A 185 -4.48 -5.60 25.25
C VAL A 185 -3.39 -5.76 26.31
N ASN A 186 -3.77 -5.84 27.59
CA ASN A 186 -2.83 -6.00 28.68
C ASN A 186 -2.10 -7.36 28.64
N GLU A 187 -2.81 -8.45 28.35
CA GLU A 187 -2.22 -9.78 28.20
C GLU A 187 -1.26 -9.82 26.99
N TRP A 188 -1.64 -9.18 25.88
CA TRP A 188 -0.78 -9.07 24.71
C TRP A 188 0.48 -8.25 25.00
N SER A 189 0.35 -7.08 25.63
CA SER A 189 1.45 -6.21 26.04
C SER A 189 2.43 -6.96 26.97
N ALA A 190 1.91 -7.58 28.04
CA ALA A 190 2.71 -8.36 28.99
C ALA A 190 3.43 -9.55 28.35
N ARG A 191 2.74 -10.32 27.49
CA ARG A 191 3.31 -11.48 26.80
C ARG A 191 4.42 -11.11 25.84
N ASN A 192 4.32 -9.95 25.16
CA ASN A 192 5.28 -9.50 24.16
C ASN A 192 6.33 -8.53 24.73
N GLY A 193 6.25 -8.18 26.02
CA GLY A 193 7.18 -7.26 26.67
C GLY A 193 7.12 -5.85 26.07
N VAL A 194 5.93 -5.39 25.69
CA VAL A 194 5.69 -4.08 25.09
C VAL A 194 5.07 -3.16 26.14
N ASP A 195 5.85 -2.22 26.62
CA ASP A 195 5.33 -1.13 27.44
C ASP A 195 4.81 -0.01 26.53
N TYR A 196 3.74 0.67 26.93
CA TYR A 196 3.17 1.79 26.18
C TYR A 196 2.60 2.85 27.12
N ASP A 197 2.60 4.11 26.65
CA ASP A 197 2.00 5.24 27.37
C ASP A 197 0.58 5.52 26.88
N TYR A 198 0.34 5.32 25.58
CA TYR A 198 -0.94 5.66 24.93
C TYR A 198 -1.45 4.53 24.04
N LEU A 199 -2.77 4.38 24.04
CA LEU A 199 -3.47 3.47 23.14
C LEU A 199 -4.44 4.28 22.27
N VAL A 200 -4.23 4.23 20.97
CA VAL A 200 -5.15 4.77 19.95
C VAL A 200 -6.08 3.66 19.49
N VAL A 201 -7.38 3.92 19.51
CA VAL A 201 -8.40 3.03 18.97
C VAL A 201 -9.13 3.77 17.85
N MET A 202 -9.03 3.28 16.63
CA MET A 202 -9.77 3.84 15.50
C MET A 202 -11.24 3.41 15.58
N ILE A 203 -12.15 4.35 15.29
CA ILE A 203 -13.59 4.09 15.25
C ILE A 203 -13.96 3.77 13.80
N PRO A 204 -14.40 2.52 13.50
CA PRO A 204 -14.89 2.16 12.17
C PRO A 204 -16.23 2.84 11.87
N ASP A 205 -16.61 2.85 10.59
CA ASP A 205 -17.94 3.31 10.17
C ASP A 205 -19.03 2.47 10.84
N GLU A 206 -20.19 3.07 11.14
CA GLU A 206 -21.28 2.39 11.85
C GLU A 206 -21.80 1.16 11.08
N ASP A 207 -21.79 1.25 9.76
CA ASP A 207 -22.26 0.20 8.85
C ASP A 207 -21.22 -0.90 8.60
N ASP A 208 -20.01 -0.77 9.17
CA ASP A 208 -18.95 -1.76 8.99
C ASP A 208 -19.16 -2.94 9.96
N GLU A 209 -19.70 -4.04 9.42
CA GLU A 209 -19.93 -5.30 10.15
C GLU A 209 -18.74 -6.24 10.14
N HIS A 210 -17.59 -5.83 9.60
CA HIS A 210 -16.39 -6.66 9.58
C HIS A 210 -15.95 -7.02 11.02
N GLU A 211 -15.44 -8.21 11.23
CA GLU A 211 -15.05 -8.74 12.56
C GLU A 211 -14.15 -7.78 13.33
N LEU A 212 -13.13 -7.20 12.66
CA LEU A 212 -12.22 -6.23 13.26
C LEU A 212 -12.92 -4.93 13.66
N ALA A 213 -13.89 -4.48 12.90
CA ALA A 213 -14.68 -3.28 13.21
C ALA A 213 -15.50 -3.50 14.49
N VAL A 214 -16.09 -4.69 14.64
CA VAL A 214 -16.81 -5.08 15.86
C VAL A 214 -15.86 -5.15 17.05
N SER A 215 -14.68 -5.74 16.89
CA SER A 215 -13.65 -5.81 17.94
C SER A 215 -13.21 -4.43 18.40
N LEU A 216 -12.94 -3.49 17.48
CA LEU A 216 -12.55 -2.11 17.83
C LEU A 216 -13.64 -1.36 18.61
N ARG A 217 -14.91 -1.48 18.20
CA ARG A 217 -16.04 -0.88 18.93
C ARG A 217 -16.11 -1.43 20.36
N SER A 218 -15.99 -2.75 20.50
CA SER A 218 -15.99 -3.43 21.80
C SER A 218 -14.82 -3.00 22.66
N LEU A 219 -13.61 -2.89 22.08
CA LEU A 219 -12.41 -2.40 22.75
C LEU A 219 -12.61 -0.98 23.26
N GLY A 220 -13.13 -0.05 22.44
CA GLY A 220 -13.40 1.32 22.85
C GLY A 220 -14.38 1.41 24.03
N VAL A 221 -15.42 0.59 24.04
CA VAL A 221 -16.38 0.49 25.18
C VAL A 221 -15.71 -0.08 26.42
N SER A 222 -14.92 -1.15 26.28
CA SER A 222 -14.20 -1.79 27.38
C SER A 222 -13.20 -0.84 28.05
N LEU A 223 -12.44 -0.09 27.26
CA LEU A 223 -11.46 0.88 27.76
C LEU A 223 -12.11 2.02 28.55
N ARG A 224 -13.23 2.56 28.05
CA ARG A 224 -13.98 3.61 28.76
C ARG A 224 -14.50 3.14 30.13
N SER A 225 -14.80 1.86 30.29
CA SER A 225 -15.34 1.30 31.52
C SER A 225 -14.27 0.76 32.48
N SER A 226 -13.02 0.61 32.02
CA SER A 226 -11.97 -0.10 32.77
C SER A 226 -11.40 0.68 33.98
N GLY A 227 -11.45 2.02 33.94
CA GLY A 227 -10.82 2.89 34.96
C GLY A 227 -9.28 2.84 35.00
N MET A 228 -8.64 1.95 34.25
CA MET A 228 -7.19 1.81 34.14
C MET A 228 -6.57 2.78 33.13
N ASN A 229 -7.36 3.25 32.19
CA ASN A 229 -6.94 4.15 31.14
C ASN A 229 -7.79 5.41 31.17
N MET A 230 -7.15 6.58 31.00
CA MET A 230 -7.86 7.84 30.91
C MET A 230 -8.09 8.22 29.46
N LEU A 231 -9.34 8.43 29.07
CA LEU A 231 -9.69 8.96 27.74
C LEU A 231 -9.23 10.43 27.66
N VAL A 232 -8.23 10.71 26.83
CA VAL A 232 -7.62 12.05 26.69
C VAL A 232 -8.00 12.74 25.38
N TYR A 233 -8.44 11.97 24.38
CA TYR A 233 -8.96 12.49 23.13
C TYR A 233 -10.10 11.65 22.59
N GLU A 234 -11.12 12.30 22.07
CA GLU A 234 -12.26 11.67 21.42
C GLU A 234 -12.69 12.47 20.20
N SER A 235 -12.88 11.76 19.09
CA SER A 235 -13.48 12.27 17.86
C SER A 235 -14.42 11.21 17.25
N GLU A 236 -15.07 11.56 16.16
CA GLU A 236 -15.91 10.60 15.42
C GLU A 236 -15.11 9.38 14.88
N ARG A 237 -13.79 9.49 14.76
CA ARG A 237 -12.93 8.48 14.11
C ARG A 237 -11.83 7.91 14.97
N ALA A 238 -11.55 8.49 16.14
CA ALA A 238 -10.46 8.01 16.97
C ALA A 238 -10.71 8.32 18.45
N LEU A 239 -10.27 7.39 19.29
CA LEU A 239 -10.13 7.55 20.74
C LEU A 239 -8.65 7.42 21.09
N VAL A 240 -8.16 8.27 21.98
CA VAL A 240 -6.82 8.12 22.56
C VAL A 240 -6.96 7.99 24.07
N PHE A 241 -6.38 6.91 24.57
CA PHE A 241 -6.35 6.61 26.00
C PHE A 241 -4.90 6.73 26.51
N GLU A 242 -4.72 7.41 27.64
CA GLU A 242 -3.48 7.44 28.38
C GLU A 242 -3.50 6.36 29.45
N LEU A 243 -2.41 5.61 29.59
CA LEU A 243 -2.26 4.59 30.63
C LEU A 243 -2.00 5.26 31.98
N ASN A 244 -2.83 4.99 32.99
CA ASN A 244 -2.61 5.43 34.34
C ASN A 244 -1.52 4.54 34.98
N ASN A 245 -0.29 5.05 35.09
CA ASN A 245 0.82 4.44 35.80
C ASN A 245 0.71 4.64 37.33
#